data_6110ab5b78648376109412f0c8617630
#
_entry.id   6110ab5b78648376109412f0c8617630
#
_cell.length_a   1.000
_cell.length_b   1.000
_cell.length_c   1.000
_cell.angle_alpha   90.00
_cell.angle_beta   90.00
_cell.angle_gamma   90.00
#
_symmetry.space_group_name_H-M   'P 1'
#
loop_
_entity.id
_entity.type
_entity.pdbx_description
1 polymer ?
#
loop_
_entity_poly.entity_id
_entity_poly.type
_entity_poly.pdbx_seq_one_letter_code
_entity_poly.pdbx_strand_id
1 'polypeptide(L)'
;MLADPSVGWATAVARQALCLEALGMLGVPAGEAESPSRQEWRELVRTQLDGLSTGWADRIVPAAVALERAEAERRFLRIQTTYLHALGADGLPDRLALGYEAVALGRAAGDDHILAWGWHWRADSMQALGLRAEFNHAIGELFGVIERLGSPAWIWRREAILANIALLENRLADVPMLAASAREAGRRAGAADAELFDLILRSTLAQRTGAGLEGVEREVRLLVAGAPLFAQGWRGEILLAMGRVEESAGILRTLMPHLDEIPRDVHEWLVGHAALSAIAVAAGDRPAARRLHDVLAPFAHLHLTGPSTTPYGGPLALPLARLSALLGDERSAQRHAVDAVARAEAMGAPWFAATASSLIADSSRDLAPLSAREAEVARMVAQGLTNRDIADALFLSERTVEQHVRSTLHKLDVKNRAGIATWVTAKRS
;
A
#
# COMPACT_ATOMS: atom_id res chain seq x y z
N MET A 1 4.09 -0.25 24.00
CA MET A 1 4.23 -0.06 22.54
C MET A 1 2.99 0.55 21.91
N LEU A 2 1.76 0.10 22.25
CA LEU A 2 0.51 0.71 21.76
C LEU A 2 0.27 2.16 22.24
N ALA A 3 0.97 2.59 23.28
CA ALA A 3 0.85 3.95 23.83
C ALA A 3 1.91 4.94 23.32
N ASP A 4 2.80 4.53 22.42
CA ASP A 4 3.78 5.44 21.81
C ASP A 4 3.12 6.14 20.61
N PRO A 5 2.82 7.45 20.70
CA PRO A 5 2.16 8.19 19.63
C PRO A 5 3.01 8.31 18.35
N SER A 6 4.29 7.97 18.42
CA SER A 6 5.20 7.96 17.27
C SER A 6 5.08 6.71 16.39
N VAL A 7 4.27 5.72 16.78
CA VAL A 7 4.12 4.45 16.05
C VAL A 7 2.73 4.37 15.42
N GLY A 8 2.67 4.10 14.14
CA GLY A 8 1.42 3.85 13.41
C GLY A 8 0.64 2.70 14.02
N TRP A 9 -0.69 2.84 14.08
CA TRP A 9 -1.53 1.90 14.82
C TRP A 9 -1.47 0.45 14.24
N ALA A 10 -1.63 0.25 12.93
CA ALA A 10 -1.49 -1.08 12.33
C ALA A 10 -0.03 -1.58 12.38
N THR A 11 0.95 -0.68 12.28
CA THR A 11 2.36 -1.01 12.53
C THR A 11 2.60 -1.39 13.99
N ALA A 12 1.94 -0.72 14.95
CA ALA A 12 2.04 -1.09 16.36
C ALA A 12 1.46 -2.47 16.62
N VAL A 13 0.31 -2.79 16.00
CA VAL A 13 -0.31 -4.13 16.07
C VAL A 13 0.60 -5.18 15.43
N ALA A 14 1.14 -4.90 14.23
CA ALA A 14 2.07 -5.81 13.57
C ALA A 14 3.36 -6.03 14.39
N ARG A 15 3.92 -4.96 14.95
CA ARG A 15 5.07 -5.04 15.87
C ARG A 15 4.74 -5.85 17.11
N GLN A 16 3.56 -5.67 17.69
CA GLN A 16 3.12 -6.45 18.85
C GLN A 16 2.94 -7.92 18.50
N ALA A 17 2.33 -8.26 17.37
CA ALA A 17 2.19 -9.62 16.90
C ALA A 17 3.56 -10.30 16.71
N LEU A 18 4.50 -9.62 16.04
CA LEU A 18 5.87 -10.11 15.87
C LEU A 18 6.62 -10.26 17.22
N CYS A 19 6.40 -9.33 18.16
CA CYS A 19 6.98 -9.43 19.50
C CYS A 19 6.41 -10.61 20.29
N LEU A 20 5.08 -10.82 20.24
CA LEU A 20 4.43 -11.95 20.93
C LEU A 20 4.87 -13.29 20.33
N GLU A 21 5.07 -13.34 19.02
CA GLU A 21 5.58 -14.53 18.35
C GLU A 21 7.05 -14.80 18.70
N ALA A 22 7.90 -13.78 18.73
CA ALA A 22 9.27 -13.88 19.19
C ALA A 22 9.34 -14.34 20.65
N LEU A 23 8.45 -13.85 21.53
CA LEU A 23 8.32 -14.32 22.91
C LEU A 23 7.88 -15.79 22.96
N GLY A 24 6.95 -16.21 22.11
CA GLY A 24 6.54 -17.61 21.98
C GLY A 24 7.71 -18.53 21.58
N MET A 25 8.52 -18.09 20.60
CA MET A 25 9.75 -18.81 20.20
C MET A 25 10.76 -18.93 21.35
N LEU A 26 10.81 -17.94 22.24
CA LEU A 26 11.66 -17.91 23.41
C LEU A 26 11.05 -18.67 24.62
N GLY A 27 9.87 -19.28 24.46
CA GLY A 27 9.19 -20.02 25.52
C GLY A 27 8.53 -19.13 26.58
N VAL A 28 8.29 -17.86 26.27
CA VAL A 28 7.56 -16.92 27.15
C VAL A 28 6.07 -16.99 26.83
N PRO A 29 5.19 -17.26 27.82
CA PRO A 29 3.74 -17.31 27.59
C PRO A 29 3.19 -15.98 27.08
N ALA A 30 2.45 -16.00 25.98
CA ALA A 30 1.92 -14.81 25.33
C ALA A 30 0.91 -13.99 26.18
N GLY A 31 0.41 -14.56 27.29
CA GLY A 31 -0.60 -13.93 28.15
C GLY A 31 -0.08 -13.05 29.29
N GLU A 32 1.23 -13.03 29.55
CA GLU A 32 1.81 -12.31 30.69
C GLU A 32 2.51 -10.99 30.34
N ALA A 33 2.56 -10.63 29.07
CA ALA A 33 3.24 -9.42 28.64
C ALA A 33 2.28 -8.20 28.67
N GLU A 34 2.22 -7.46 29.76
CA GLU A 34 2.02 -6.03 29.68
C GLU A 34 3.09 -5.45 28.75
N SER A 35 2.69 -4.67 27.73
CA SER A 35 3.58 -4.17 26.66
C SER A 35 4.85 -3.54 27.25
N PRO A 36 6.01 -4.21 27.23
CA PRO A 36 7.21 -3.66 27.81
C PRO A 36 7.73 -2.48 26.97
N SER A 37 8.35 -1.52 27.62
CA SER A 37 9.05 -0.43 26.95
C SER A 37 10.15 -0.99 26.02
N ARG A 38 10.61 -0.17 25.04
CA ARG A 38 11.69 -0.56 24.11
C ARG A 38 12.95 -1.06 24.83
N GLN A 39 13.22 -0.54 26.01
CA GLN A 39 14.40 -0.89 26.80
C GLN A 39 14.18 -2.20 27.55
N GLU A 40 13.04 -2.38 28.18
CA GLU A 40 12.65 -3.63 28.84
C GLU A 40 12.56 -4.79 27.85
N TRP A 41 12.05 -4.52 26.63
CA TRP A 41 12.03 -5.49 25.55
C TRP A 41 13.46 -5.93 25.14
N ARG A 42 14.39 -4.98 24.97
CA ARG A 42 15.80 -5.29 24.64
C ARG A 42 16.50 -6.09 25.74
N GLU A 43 16.21 -5.78 26.99
CA GLU A 43 16.75 -6.50 28.13
C GLU A 43 16.15 -7.90 28.25
N LEU A 44 14.84 -8.04 28.07
CA LEU A 44 14.17 -9.33 28.04
C LEU A 44 14.72 -10.24 26.93
N VAL A 45 14.82 -9.72 25.69
CA VAL A 45 15.39 -10.47 24.56
C VAL A 45 16.86 -10.84 24.84
N ARG A 46 17.67 -9.94 25.37
CA ARG A 46 19.06 -10.22 25.71
C ARG A 46 19.18 -11.29 26.78
N THR A 47 18.41 -11.20 27.88
CA THR A 47 18.40 -12.17 28.97
C THR A 47 17.97 -13.56 28.47
N GLN A 48 16.96 -13.62 27.61
CA GLN A 48 16.49 -14.88 27.00
C GLN A 48 17.54 -15.45 26.02
N LEU A 49 18.19 -14.61 25.23
CA LEU A 49 19.28 -15.01 24.33
C LEU A 49 20.48 -15.56 25.10
N ASP A 50 20.85 -14.95 26.22
CA ASP A 50 21.91 -15.45 27.12
C ASP A 50 21.52 -16.79 27.78
N GLY A 51 20.23 -16.92 28.15
CA GLY A 51 19.67 -18.18 28.68
C GLY A 51 19.67 -19.31 27.63
N LEU A 52 19.33 -18.99 26.37
CA LEU A 52 19.40 -19.95 25.26
C LEU A 52 20.82 -20.38 24.97
N SER A 53 21.81 -19.50 25.10
CA SER A 53 23.23 -19.84 24.86
C SER A 53 23.83 -20.78 25.90
N THR A 54 23.31 -20.79 27.14
CA THR A 54 23.86 -21.57 28.23
C THR A 54 23.03 -22.81 28.63
N GLY A 55 21.73 -22.75 28.50
CA GLY A 55 20.83 -23.81 28.95
C GLY A 55 20.46 -24.87 27.90
N TRP A 56 20.58 -24.56 26.63
CA TRP A 56 20.24 -25.50 25.54
C TRP A 56 21.38 -26.47 25.21
N ALA A 57 22.62 -26.02 25.38
CA ALA A 57 23.78 -26.85 25.14
C ALA A 57 23.80 -28.12 26.07
N ASP A 58 23.20 -28.03 27.25
CA ASP A 58 23.30 -29.06 28.26
C ASP A 58 22.16 -30.08 28.30
N ARG A 59 21.06 -29.87 27.54
CA ARG A 59 19.81 -30.61 27.83
C ARG A 59 19.30 -31.62 26.82
N ILE A 60 19.39 -31.44 25.52
CA ILE A 60 18.53 -32.26 24.60
C ILE A 60 19.17 -32.64 23.26
N VAL A 61 20.25 -32.02 22.80
CA VAL A 61 20.83 -32.27 21.48
C VAL A 61 22.37 -32.21 21.58
N PRO A 62 23.11 -32.87 20.69
CA PRO A 62 24.56 -32.69 20.63
C PRO A 62 24.93 -31.21 20.67
N ALA A 63 25.83 -30.81 21.53
CA ALA A 63 26.16 -29.42 21.89
C ALA A 63 26.35 -28.49 20.64
N ALA A 64 26.89 -29.01 19.56
CA ALA A 64 27.09 -28.27 18.31
C ALA A 64 25.78 -27.85 17.65
N VAL A 65 24.79 -28.74 17.54
CA VAL A 65 23.51 -28.49 16.90
C VAL A 65 22.67 -27.48 17.69
N ALA A 66 22.72 -27.57 19.05
CA ALA A 66 22.04 -26.61 19.91
C ALA A 66 22.65 -25.20 19.79
N LEU A 67 23.99 -25.09 19.68
CA LEU A 67 24.69 -23.83 19.48
C LEU A 67 24.36 -23.21 18.10
N GLU A 68 24.34 -24.01 17.05
CA GLU A 68 23.96 -23.55 15.68
C GLU A 68 22.53 -23.03 15.64
N ARG A 69 21.59 -23.73 16.29
CA ARG A 69 20.18 -23.31 16.36
C ARG A 69 20.03 -22.03 17.18
N ALA A 70 20.64 -21.94 18.35
CA ALA A 70 20.62 -20.73 19.17
C ALA A 70 21.26 -19.52 18.44
N GLU A 71 22.29 -19.75 17.62
CA GLU A 71 22.89 -18.71 16.79
C GLU A 71 21.96 -18.27 15.66
N ALA A 72 21.28 -19.21 15.00
CA ALA A 72 20.29 -18.90 13.98
C ALA A 72 19.12 -18.08 14.54
N GLU A 73 18.60 -18.46 15.70
CA GLU A 73 17.53 -17.73 16.39
C GLU A 73 17.98 -16.31 16.79
N ARG A 74 19.19 -16.14 17.33
CA ARG A 74 19.76 -14.81 17.62
C ARG A 74 19.92 -13.94 16.39
N ARG A 75 20.39 -14.50 15.28
CA ARG A 75 20.51 -13.79 14.02
C ARG A 75 19.15 -13.39 13.49
N PHE A 76 18.17 -14.29 13.54
CA PHE A 76 16.82 -14.01 13.10
C PHE A 76 16.16 -12.89 13.92
N LEU A 77 16.30 -12.87 15.24
CA LEU A 77 15.79 -11.78 16.08
C LEU A 77 16.41 -10.42 15.72
N ARG A 78 17.69 -10.39 15.36
CA ARG A 78 18.31 -9.16 14.84
C ARG A 78 17.69 -8.73 13.53
N ILE A 79 17.50 -9.65 12.58
CA ILE A 79 16.84 -9.39 11.30
C ILE A 79 15.43 -8.84 11.55
N GLN A 80 14.63 -9.49 12.39
CA GLN A 80 13.29 -9.05 12.77
C GLN A 80 13.29 -7.64 13.35
N THR A 81 14.16 -7.36 14.30
CA THR A 81 14.24 -6.04 14.93
C THR A 81 14.61 -4.97 13.91
N THR A 82 15.54 -5.25 13.00
CA THR A 82 15.92 -4.32 11.93
C THR A 82 14.77 -4.12 10.94
N TYR A 83 14.08 -5.19 10.56
CA TYR A 83 12.91 -5.13 9.68
C TYR A 83 11.81 -4.21 10.23
N LEU A 84 11.56 -4.26 11.55
CA LEU A 84 10.57 -3.40 12.20
C LEU A 84 10.90 -1.89 12.14
N HIS A 85 12.15 -1.54 11.91
CA HIS A 85 12.58 -0.15 11.71
C HIS A 85 12.62 0.27 10.24
N ALA A 86 12.37 -0.66 9.32
CA ALA A 86 12.40 -0.44 7.88
C ALA A 86 11.00 -0.50 7.23
N LEU A 87 9.91 -0.34 8.01
CA LEU A 87 8.54 -0.55 7.52
C LEU A 87 8.04 0.56 6.58
N GLY A 88 8.62 1.75 6.65
CA GLY A 88 8.26 2.87 5.77
C GLY A 88 8.69 2.68 4.32
N ALA A 89 8.27 3.60 3.46
CA ALA A 89 8.58 3.56 2.03
C ALA A 89 10.10 3.63 1.75
N ASP A 90 10.81 4.46 2.51
CA ASP A 90 12.27 4.63 2.40
C ASP A 90 13.04 3.33 2.79
N GLY A 91 12.46 2.49 3.65
CA GLY A 91 13.07 1.24 4.13
C GLY A 91 12.87 0.04 3.20
N LEU A 92 12.23 0.20 2.04
CA LEU A 92 11.94 -0.92 1.15
C LEU A 92 13.19 -1.69 0.67
N PRO A 93 14.32 -1.05 0.30
CA PRO A 93 15.55 -1.78 -0.04
C PRO A 93 16.06 -2.64 1.11
N ASP A 94 16.02 -2.13 2.33
CA ASP A 94 16.45 -2.84 3.53
C ASP A 94 15.53 -4.02 3.83
N ARG A 95 14.19 -3.84 3.74
CA ARG A 95 13.23 -4.94 3.90
C ARG A 95 13.47 -6.07 2.92
N LEU A 96 13.75 -5.72 1.66
CA LEU A 96 14.05 -6.70 0.63
C LEU A 96 15.33 -7.49 0.96
N ALA A 97 16.40 -6.80 1.36
CA ALA A 97 17.66 -7.42 1.75
C ALA A 97 17.49 -8.35 2.98
N LEU A 98 16.75 -7.88 3.99
CA LEU A 98 16.44 -8.66 5.20
C LEU A 98 15.59 -9.90 4.90
N GLY A 99 14.65 -9.80 3.95
CA GLY A 99 13.89 -10.95 3.48
C GLY A 99 14.78 -12.02 2.82
N TYR A 100 15.75 -11.61 2.01
CA TYR A 100 16.74 -12.54 1.44
C TYR A 100 17.63 -13.16 2.52
N GLU A 101 18.10 -12.36 3.47
CA GLU A 101 18.92 -12.84 4.57
C GLU A 101 18.16 -13.86 5.44
N ALA A 102 16.89 -13.61 5.76
CA ALA A 102 16.06 -14.53 6.52
C ALA A 102 15.83 -15.85 5.78
N VAL A 103 15.56 -15.82 4.46
CA VAL A 103 15.45 -17.05 3.67
C VAL A 103 16.76 -17.84 3.64
N ALA A 104 17.90 -17.17 3.48
CA ALA A 104 19.21 -17.84 3.50
C ALA A 104 19.49 -18.46 4.86
N LEU A 105 19.19 -17.73 5.92
CA LEU A 105 19.37 -18.21 7.32
C LEU A 105 18.47 -19.42 7.61
N GLY A 106 17.19 -19.35 7.26
CA GLY A 106 16.25 -20.45 7.48
C GLY A 106 16.62 -21.71 6.71
N ARG A 107 17.11 -21.57 5.46
CA ARG A 107 17.65 -22.72 4.68
C ARG A 107 18.88 -23.32 5.35
N ALA A 108 19.83 -22.52 5.77
CA ALA A 108 21.04 -22.98 6.41
C ALA A 108 20.78 -23.66 7.74
N ALA A 109 19.82 -23.16 8.51
CA ALA A 109 19.44 -23.70 9.82
C ALA A 109 18.43 -24.86 9.73
N GLY A 110 17.82 -25.11 8.57
CA GLY A 110 16.72 -26.05 8.42
C GLY A 110 15.46 -25.62 9.21
N ASP A 111 15.25 -24.32 9.37
CA ASP A 111 14.18 -23.75 10.19
C ASP A 111 13.06 -23.17 9.30
N ASP A 112 11.95 -23.91 9.24
CA ASP A 112 10.79 -23.52 8.43
C ASP A 112 10.09 -22.25 8.96
N HIS A 113 10.23 -21.90 10.25
CA HIS A 113 9.65 -20.69 10.80
C HIS A 113 10.38 -19.43 10.31
N ILE A 114 11.72 -19.46 10.34
CA ILE A 114 12.56 -18.41 9.77
C ILE A 114 12.33 -18.30 8.27
N LEU A 115 12.19 -19.43 7.56
CA LEU A 115 11.86 -19.47 6.13
C LEU A 115 10.53 -18.80 5.83
N ALA A 116 9.48 -19.08 6.62
CA ALA A 116 8.16 -18.50 6.44
C ALA A 116 8.20 -16.96 6.54
N TRP A 117 8.88 -16.41 7.55
CA TRP A 117 9.05 -14.97 7.66
C TRP A 117 9.85 -14.38 6.50
N GLY A 118 10.95 -15.00 6.12
CA GLY A 118 11.76 -14.53 4.99
C GLY A 118 10.97 -14.47 3.69
N TRP A 119 10.19 -15.49 3.37
CA TRP A 119 9.35 -15.52 2.19
C TRP A 119 8.19 -14.54 2.27
N HIS A 120 7.58 -14.37 3.45
CA HIS A 120 6.53 -13.37 3.68
C HIS A 120 7.05 -11.96 3.43
N TRP A 121 8.19 -11.57 4.01
CA TRP A 121 8.80 -10.25 3.81
C TRP A 121 9.24 -10.00 2.37
N ARG A 122 9.69 -11.04 1.67
CA ARG A 122 9.96 -10.95 0.23
C ARG A 122 8.70 -10.70 -0.57
N ALA A 123 7.61 -11.42 -0.27
CA ALA A 123 6.33 -11.19 -0.93
C ALA A 123 5.85 -9.76 -0.74
N ASP A 124 5.91 -9.21 0.49
CA ASP A 124 5.54 -7.82 0.79
C ASP A 124 6.38 -6.83 -0.04
N SER A 125 7.69 -7.05 -0.10
CA SER A 125 8.60 -6.18 -0.86
C SER A 125 8.36 -6.25 -2.37
N MET A 126 8.14 -7.45 -2.92
CA MET A 126 7.83 -7.64 -4.35
C MET A 126 6.49 -7.02 -4.74
N GLN A 127 5.48 -7.09 -3.85
CA GLN A 127 4.20 -6.42 -4.06
C GLN A 127 4.37 -4.90 -4.08
N ALA A 128 5.15 -4.33 -3.16
CA ALA A 128 5.44 -2.90 -3.11
C ALA A 128 6.20 -2.39 -4.36
N LEU A 129 7.04 -3.23 -4.96
CA LEU A 129 7.76 -2.95 -6.21
C LEU A 129 6.91 -3.21 -7.47
N GLY A 130 5.76 -3.87 -7.35
CA GLY A 130 4.93 -4.24 -8.49
C GLY A 130 5.47 -5.43 -9.32
N LEU A 131 6.29 -6.28 -8.71
CA LEU A 131 6.94 -7.42 -9.34
C LEU A 131 6.07 -8.68 -9.18
N ARG A 132 5.05 -8.82 -10.02
CA ARG A 132 4.02 -9.88 -9.89
C ARG A 132 4.58 -11.31 -9.95
N ALA A 133 5.51 -11.58 -10.85
CA ALA A 133 6.07 -12.92 -11.00
C ALA A 133 6.86 -13.33 -9.75
N GLU A 134 7.68 -12.43 -9.22
CA GLU A 134 8.48 -12.63 -8.02
C GLU A 134 7.59 -12.69 -6.76
N PHE A 135 6.52 -11.89 -6.71
CA PHE A 135 5.50 -11.99 -5.67
C PHE A 135 4.86 -13.37 -5.66
N ASN A 136 4.38 -13.86 -6.82
CA ASN A 136 3.78 -15.19 -6.93
C ASN A 136 4.75 -16.31 -6.54
N HIS A 137 6.01 -16.19 -6.93
CA HIS A 137 7.05 -17.13 -6.52
C HIS A 137 7.24 -17.13 -5.00
N ALA A 138 7.38 -15.96 -4.38
CA ALA A 138 7.54 -15.86 -2.93
C ALA A 138 6.32 -16.41 -2.16
N ILE A 139 5.10 -16.15 -2.64
CA ILE A 139 3.87 -16.71 -2.07
C ILE A 139 3.82 -18.25 -2.21
N GLY A 140 4.21 -18.78 -3.37
CA GLY A 140 4.25 -20.24 -3.58
C GLY A 140 5.22 -20.94 -2.63
N GLU A 141 6.43 -20.38 -2.46
CA GLU A 141 7.41 -20.87 -1.49
C GLU A 141 6.90 -20.76 -0.05
N LEU A 142 6.30 -19.62 0.31
CA LEU A 142 5.70 -19.41 1.63
C LEU A 142 4.62 -20.47 1.91
N PHE A 143 3.71 -20.73 0.97
CA PHE A 143 2.64 -21.69 1.17
C PHE A 143 3.17 -23.12 1.35
N GLY A 144 4.20 -23.53 0.60
CA GLY A 144 4.88 -24.81 0.82
C GLY A 144 5.51 -24.93 2.21
N VAL A 145 6.07 -23.83 2.73
CA VAL A 145 6.59 -23.80 4.11
C VAL A 145 5.47 -23.88 5.14
N ILE A 146 4.36 -23.16 4.93
CA ILE A 146 3.19 -23.19 5.82
C ILE A 146 2.58 -24.61 5.93
N GLU A 147 2.53 -25.33 4.83
CA GLU A 147 2.05 -26.73 4.82
C GLU A 147 2.93 -27.62 5.69
N ARG A 148 4.25 -27.48 5.64
CA ARG A 148 5.16 -28.24 6.50
C ARG A 148 5.06 -27.85 7.97
N LEU A 149 4.91 -26.53 8.24
CA LEU A 149 4.78 -26.03 9.62
C LEU A 149 3.50 -26.47 10.30
N GLY A 150 2.38 -26.53 9.58
CA GLY A 150 1.06 -26.80 10.16
C GLY A 150 0.64 -25.82 11.27
N SER A 151 1.33 -24.70 11.41
CA SER A 151 1.11 -23.70 12.47
C SER A 151 -0.21 -22.94 12.25
N PRO A 152 -1.12 -22.88 13.25
CA PRO A 152 -2.37 -22.14 13.13
C PRO A 152 -2.16 -20.67 12.77
N ALA A 153 -1.13 -20.02 13.31
CA ALA A 153 -0.79 -18.63 13.02
C ALA A 153 -0.39 -18.42 11.54
N TRP A 154 0.32 -19.37 10.94
CA TRP A 154 0.69 -19.31 9.54
C TRP A 154 -0.45 -19.73 8.62
N ILE A 155 -1.31 -20.67 9.03
CA ILE A 155 -2.54 -21.04 8.31
C ILE A 155 -3.46 -19.81 8.18
N TRP A 156 -3.64 -19.05 9.28
CA TRP A 156 -4.38 -17.78 9.23
C TRP A 156 -3.82 -16.79 8.20
N ARG A 157 -2.50 -16.59 8.21
CA ARG A 157 -1.86 -15.68 7.23
C ARG A 157 -2.08 -16.14 5.80
N ARG A 158 -1.98 -17.45 5.54
CA ARG A 158 -2.26 -18.02 4.22
C ARG A 158 -3.69 -17.68 3.76
N GLU A 159 -4.68 -17.90 4.61
CA GLU A 159 -6.08 -17.62 4.27
C GLU A 159 -6.32 -16.13 4.02
N ALA A 160 -5.72 -15.25 4.83
CA ALA A 160 -5.78 -13.81 4.62
C ALA A 160 -5.12 -13.38 3.30
N ILE A 161 -3.96 -13.93 2.96
CA ILE A 161 -3.27 -13.68 1.69
C ILE A 161 -4.13 -14.12 0.50
N LEU A 162 -4.76 -15.29 0.58
CA LEU A 162 -5.66 -15.79 -0.48
C LEU A 162 -6.85 -14.85 -0.71
N ALA A 163 -7.45 -14.32 0.37
CA ALA A 163 -8.53 -13.35 0.27
C ALA A 163 -8.07 -12.04 -0.38
N ASN A 164 -6.87 -11.56 -0.04
CA ASN A 164 -6.28 -10.35 -0.63
C ASN A 164 -5.88 -10.54 -2.09
N ILE A 165 -5.38 -11.71 -2.48
CA ILE A 165 -5.11 -12.04 -3.89
C ILE A 165 -6.44 -12.06 -4.69
N ALA A 166 -7.51 -12.65 -4.15
CA ALA A 166 -8.81 -12.63 -4.80
C ALA A 166 -9.32 -11.19 -5.04
N LEU A 167 -9.12 -10.31 -4.05
CA LEU A 167 -9.49 -8.90 -4.14
C LEU A 167 -8.61 -8.13 -5.15
N LEU A 168 -7.30 -8.40 -5.18
CA LEU A 168 -6.36 -7.84 -6.16
C LEU A 168 -6.76 -8.22 -7.58
N GLU A 169 -7.07 -9.49 -7.82
CA GLU A 169 -7.49 -10.04 -9.11
C GLU A 169 -8.95 -9.73 -9.48
N ASN A 170 -9.65 -8.96 -8.64
CA ASN A 170 -11.06 -8.59 -8.80
C ASN A 170 -12.03 -9.79 -8.83
N ARG A 171 -11.66 -10.89 -8.17
CA ARG A 171 -12.53 -12.06 -7.93
C ARG A 171 -13.42 -11.82 -6.71
N LEU A 172 -14.25 -10.76 -6.78
CA LEU A 172 -15.00 -10.24 -5.64
C LEU A 172 -15.99 -11.24 -5.05
N ALA A 173 -16.50 -12.20 -5.85
CA ALA A 173 -17.42 -13.25 -5.40
C ALA A 173 -16.74 -14.23 -4.42
N ASP A 174 -15.42 -14.45 -4.55
CA ASP A 174 -14.67 -15.39 -3.70
C ASP A 174 -14.31 -14.78 -2.34
N VAL A 175 -14.19 -13.43 -2.28
CA VAL A 175 -13.66 -12.71 -1.11
C VAL A 175 -14.45 -13.00 0.18
N PRO A 176 -15.78 -13.01 0.23
CA PRO A 176 -16.52 -13.25 1.48
C PRO A 176 -16.23 -14.63 2.09
N MET A 177 -16.11 -15.67 1.26
CA MET A 177 -15.81 -17.04 1.72
C MET A 177 -14.37 -17.11 2.26
N LEU A 178 -13.41 -16.55 1.52
CA LEU A 178 -11.99 -16.55 1.92
C LEU A 178 -11.77 -15.69 3.19
N ALA A 179 -12.45 -14.56 3.32
CA ALA A 179 -12.41 -13.73 4.52
C ALA A 179 -12.97 -14.48 5.75
N ALA A 180 -14.06 -15.23 5.57
CA ALA A 180 -14.63 -16.05 6.65
C ALA A 180 -13.66 -17.16 7.08
N SER A 181 -12.97 -17.81 6.12
CA SER A 181 -11.93 -18.82 6.39
C SER A 181 -10.75 -18.19 7.16
N ALA A 182 -10.27 -17.04 6.71
CA ALA A 182 -9.17 -16.31 7.38
C ALA A 182 -9.54 -15.92 8.82
N ARG A 183 -10.74 -15.39 9.04
CA ARG A 183 -11.22 -15.01 10.37
C ARG A 183 -11.33 -16.22 11.30
N GLU A 184 -11.87 -17.33 10.81
CA GLU A 184 -11.97 -18.57 11.61
C GLU A 184 -10.59 -19.13 11.94
N ALA A 185 -9.66 -19.15 10.97
CA ALA A 185 -8.28 -19.56 11.22
C ALA A 185 -7.58 -18.64 12.23
N GLY A 186 -7.79 -17.32 12.12
CA GLY A 186 -7.26 -16.34 13.06
C GLY A 186 -7.74 -16.53 14.49
N ARG A 187 -9.04 -16.78 14.68
CA ARG A 187 -9.59 -17.10 16.01
C ARG A 187 -8.99 -18.38 16.60
N ARG A 188 -8.83 -19.42 15.79
CA ARG A 188 -8.19 -20.68 16.25
C ARG A 188 -6.71 -20.48 16.60
N ALA A 189 -6.05 -19.57 15.90
CA ALA A 189 -4.66 -19.23 16.16
C ALA A 189 -4.48 -18.31 17.39
N GLY A 190 -5.55 -17.71 17.91
CA GLY A 190 -5.45 -16.65 18.91
C GLY A 190 -4.73 -15.40 18.38
N ALA A 191 -4.79 -15.15 17.05
CA ALA A 191 -4.09 -14.03 16.42
C ALA A 191 -4.80 -12.71 16.78
N ALA A 192 -4.10 -11.87 17.56
CA ALA A 192 -4.66 -10.61 18.09
C ALA A 192 -5.01 -9.58 16.98
N ASP A 193 -4.36 -9.68 15.83
CA ASP A 193 -4.51 -8.80 14.68
C ASP A 193 -5.55 -9.31 13.64
N ALA A 194 -6.04 -10.55 13.77
CA ALA A 194 -6.93 -11.14 12.79
C ALA A 194 -8.23 -10.36 12.58
N GLU A 195 -8.83 -9.83 13.64
CA GLU A 195 -10.05 -9.03 13.58
C GLU A 195 -9.82 -7.69 12.84
N LEU A 196 -8.66 -7.06 13.06
CA LEU A 196 -8.27 -5.84 12.35
C LEU A 196 -8.12 -6.09 10.85
N PHE A 197 -7.39 -7.15 10.47
CA PHE A 197 -7.17 -7.49 9.06
C PHE A 197 -8.48 -7.88 8.37
N ASP A 198 -9.39 -8.60 9.05
CA ASP A 198 -10.73 -8.86 8.55
C ASP A 198 -11.51 -7.56 8.30
N LEU A 199 -11.44 -6.59 9.21
CA LEU A 199 -12.11 -5.30 9.06
C LEU A 199 -11.53 -4.50 7.89
N ILE A 200 -10.20 -4.48 7.71
CA ILE A 200 -9.54 -3.84 6.57
C ILE A 200 -10.00 -4.46 5.25
N LEU A 201 -10.02 -5.79 5.16
CA LEU A 201 -10.47 -6.52 3.98
C LEU A 201 -11.95 -6.23 3.66
N ARG A 202 -12.83 -6.31 4.66
CA ARG A 202 -14.27 -6.01 4.51
C ARG A 202 -14.51 -4.56 4.10
N SER A 203 -13.73 -3.62 4.66
CA SER A 203 -13.85 -2.22 4.29
C SER A 203 -13.45 -1.97 2.84
N THR A 204 -12.36 -2.60 2.38
CA THR A 204 -11.93 -2.49 0.98
C THR A 204 -12.95 -3.11 0.02
N LEU A 205 -13.52 -4.27 0.38
CA LEU A 205 -14.59 -4.90 -0.41
C LEU A 205 -15.84 -4.01 -0.46
N ALA A 206 -16.25 -3.43 0.69
CA ALA A 206 -17.40 -2.53 0.76
C ALA A 206 -17.20 -1.27 -0.10
N GLN A 207 -16.01 -0.68 -0.09
CA GLN A 207 -15.67 0.47 -0.94
C GLN A 207 -15.73 0.14 -2.44
N ARG A 208 -15.37 -1.09 -2.84
CA ARG A 208 -15.42 -1.54 -4.24
C ARG A 208 -16.82 -1.89 -4.72
N THR A 209 -17.66 -2.43 -3.83
CA THR A 209 -19.00 -2.93 -4.19
C THR A 209 -20.12 -1.97 -3.83
N GLY A 210 -19.87 -1.00 -2.96
CA GLY A 210 -20.90 -0.14 -2.36
C GLY A 210 -21.74 -0.84 -1.29
N ALA A 211 -21.54 -2.13 -1.04
CA ALA A 211 -22.34 -2.91 -0.12
C ALA A 211 -21.75 -2.92 1.30
N GLY A 212 -22.59 -2.69 2.33
CA GLY A 212 -22.20 -2.81 3.72
C GLY A 212 -21.37 -1.64 4.28
N LEU A 213 -21.24 -0.54 3.56
CA LEU A 213 -20.44 0.64 3.93
C LEU A 213 -20.82 1.21 5.32
N GLU A 214 -22.12 1.31 5.65
CA GLU A 214 -22.55 1.84 6.94
C GLU A 214 -22.10 0.96 8.12
N GLY A 215 -22.14 -0.36 7.95
CA GLY A 215 -21.68 -1.30 8.98
C GLY A 215 -20.20 -1.15 9.25
N VAL A 216 -19.43 -1.15 8.17
CA VAL A 216 -17.95 -1.00 8.20
C VAL A 216 -17.56 0.37 8.76
N GLU A 217 -18.24 1.46 8.34
CA GLU A 217 -17.96 2.82 8.89
C GLU A 217 -18.14 2.84 10.40
N ARG A 218 -19.21 2.23 10.91
CA ARG A 218 -19.48 2.18 12.34
C ARG A 218 -18.37 1.45 13.11
N GLU A 219 -17.92 0.30 12.61
CA GLU A 219 -16.86 -0.47 13.23
C GLU A 219 -15.53 0.32 13.20
N VAL A 220 -15.15 0.85 12.02
CA VAL A 220 -13.93 1.66 11.86
C VAL A 220 -13.96 2.91 12.72
N ARG A 221 -15.09 3.62 12.80
CA ARG A 221 -15.24 4.81 13.64
C ARG A 221 -14.97 4.52 15.11
N LEU A 222 -15.49 3.41 15.64
CA LEU A 222 -15.25 2.99 17.02
C LEU A 222 -13.77 2.64 17.24
N LEU A 223 -13.17 1.95 16.27
CA LEU A 223 -11.79 1.53 16.34
C LEU A 223 -10.82 2.73 16.32
N VAL A 224 -11.00 3.66 15.38
CA VAL A 224 -10.10 4.81 15.23
C VAL A 224 -10.32 5.90 16.29
N ALA A 225 -11.39 5.83 17.09
CA ALA A 225 -11.62 6.77 18.18
C ALA A 225 -10.52 6.72 19.28
N GLY A 226 -9.91 5.54 19.47
CA GLY A 226 -8.79 5.35 20.41
C GLY A 226 -7.43 5.22 19.73
N ALA A 227 -7.35 5.36 18.40
CA ALA A 227 -6.15 5.21 17.62
C ALA A 227 -5.44 6.57 17.39
N PRO A 228 -4.16 6.58 16.95
CA PRO A 228 -3.49 7.79 16.50
C PRO A 228 -4.30 8.55 15.46
N LEU A 229 -4.22 9.89 15.48
CA LEU A 229 -5.05 10.78 14.67
C LEU A 229 -5.06 10.43 13.17
N PHE A 230 -3.94 10.04 12.62
CA PHE A 230 -3.81 9.70 11.19
C PHE A 230 -4.64 8.45 10.77
N ALA A 231 -5.01 7.57 11.71
CA ALA A 231 -5.89 6.44 11.41
C ALA A 231 -7.29 6.88 10.96
N GLN A 232 -7.68 8.12 11.27
CA GLN A 232 -8.93 8.72 10.78
C GLN A 232 -8.99 8.83 9.24
N GLY A 233 -7.84 8.87 8.55
CA GLY A 233 -7.78 8.86 7.09
C GLY A 233 -8.52 7.67 6.48
N TRP A 234 -8.38 6.48 7.08
CA TRP A 234 -9.12 5.29 6.65
C TRP A 234 -10.64 5.48 6.74
N ARG A 235 -11.15 6.06 7.86
CA ARG A 235 -12.57 6.41 7.96
C ARG A 235 -12.98 7.42 6.89
N GLY A 236 -12.11 8.38 6.60
CA GLY A 236 -12.34 9.37 5.55
C GLY A 236 -12.59 8.76 4.17
N GLU A 237 -11.84 7.73 3.77
CA GLU A 237 -12.06 7.00 2.51
C GLU A 237 -13.43 6.28 2.48
N ILE A 238 -13.83 5.67 3.60
CA ILE A 238 -15.14 5.02 3.70
C ILE A 238 -16.25 6.05 3.56
N LEU A 239 -16.12 7.21 4.20
CA LEU A 239 -17.07 8.31 4.07
C LEU A 239 -17.18 8.81 2.63
N LEU A 240 -16.06 8.89 1.90
CA LEU A 240 -16.08 9.20 0.46
C LEU A 240 -16.88 8.16 -0.33
N ALA A 241 -16.67 6.88 -0.07
CA ALA A 241 -17.40 5.81 -0.74
C ALA A 241 -18.92 5.86 -0.44
N MET A 242 -19.31 6.43 0.71
CA MET A 242 -20.71 6.71 1.10
C MET A 242 -21.26 8.01 0.50
N GLY A 243 -20.46 8.78 -0.24
CA GLY A 243 -20.84 10.11 -0.75
C GLY A 243 -20.83 11.22 0.29
N ARG A 244 -20.33 10.97 1.52
CA ARG A 244 -20.28 11.92 2.65
C ARG A 244 -19.03 12.80 2.58
N VAL A 245 -18.89 13.52 1.46
CA VAL A 245 -17.67 14.27 1.09
C VAL A 245 -17.33 15.32 2.15
N GLU A 246 -18.29 16.07 2.66
CA GLU A 246 -18.05 17.16 3.62
C GLU A 246 -17.53 16.65 4.97
N GLU A 247 -18.02 15.51 5.44
CA GLU A 247 -17.53 14.88 6.67
C GLU A 247 -16.10 14.37 6.49
N SER A 248 -15.82 13.78 5.35
CA SER A 248 -14.47 13.34 4.97
C SER A 248 -13.50 14.54 4.87
N ALA A 249 -13.93 15.66 4.27
CA ALA A 249 -13.17 16.90 4.22
C ALA A 249 -12.90 17.46 5.62
N GLY A 250 -13.82 17.29 6.57
CA GLY A 250 -13.60 17.62 7.98
C GLY A 250 -12.41 16.87 8.59
N ILE A 251 -12.29 15.57 8.28
CA ILE A 251 -11.14 14.75 8.70
C ILE A 251 -9.84 15.29 8.07
N LEU A 252 -9.85 15.60 6.78
CA LEU A 252 -8.68 16.17 6.09
C LEU A 252 -8.21 17.46 6.78
N ARG A 253 -9.13 18.41 7.04
CA ARG A 253 -8.82 19.68 7.72
C ARG A 253 -8.17 19.48 9.10
N THR A 254 -8.58 18.44 9.81
CA THR A 254 -8.01 18.08 11.12
C THR A 254 -6.61 17.49 10.99
N LEU A 255 -6.37 16.66 9.96
CA LEU A 255 -5.11 15.93 9.79
C LEU A 255 -4.02 16.74 9.12
N MET A 256 -4.36 17.63 8.20
CA MET A 256 -3.35 18.38 7.40
C MET A 256 -2.34 19.18 8.22
N PRO A 257 -2.68 19.83 9.35
CA PRO A 257 -1.70 20.49 10.21
C PRO A 257 -0.64 19.52 10.79
N HIS A 258 -1.02 18.27 11.00
CA HIS A 258 -0.23 17.23 11.66
C HIS A 258 0.42 16.26 10.67
N LEU A 259 0.41 16.55 9.37
CA LEU A 259 0.88 15.63 8.34
C LEU A 259 2.35 15.22 8.54
N ASP A 260 3.21 16.14 8.97
CA ASP A 260 4.64 15.90 9.19
C ASP A 260 4.94 15.14 10.50
N GLU A 261 3.92 15.00 11.37
CA GLU A 261 4.02 14.24 12.62
C GLU A 261 3.77 12.74 12.40
N ILE A 262 3.26 12.34 11.22
CA ILE A 262 3.04 10.93 10.88
C ILE A 262 4.41 10.26 10.72
N PRO A 263 4.71 9.21 11.51
CA PRO A 263 5.98 8.52 11.44
C PRO A 263 6.26 7.95 10.05
N ARG A 264 7.45 8.19 9.50
CA ARG A 264 7.83 7.74 8.15
C ARG A 264 8.25 6.26 8.11
N ASP A 265 8.57 5.68 9.25
CA ASP A 265 9.04 4.31 9.41
C ASP A 265 7.91 3.29 9.64
N VAL A 266 6.68 3.63 9.23
CA VAL A 266 5.49 2.79 9.38
C VAL A 266 4.85 2.46 8.02
N HIS A 267 4.22 1.30 7.91
CA HIS A 267 3.52 0.90 6.69
C HIS A 267 2.40 1.88 6.30
N GLU A 268 1.72 2.43 7.29
CA GLU A 268 0.57 3.31 7.12
C GLU A 268 0.94 4.66 6.55
N TRP A 269 2.22 5.04 6.57
CA TRP A 269 2.62 6.37 6.10
C TRP A 269 2.21 6.60 4.64
N LEU A 270 2.59 5.68 3.73
CA LEU A 270 2.29 5.83 2.30
C LEU A 270 0.79 5.67 2.01
N VAL A 271 0.16 4.65 2.61
CA VAL A 271 -1.27 4.36 2.43
C VAL A 271 -2.13 5.47 3.01
N GLY A 272 -1.77 5.98 4.19
CA GLY A 272 -2.48 7.10 4.83
C GLY A 272 -2.43 8.39 4.03
N HIS A 273 -1.26 8.73 3.47
CA HIS A 273 -1.14 9.91 2.59
C HIS A 273 -1.94 9.75 1.29
N ALA A 274 -1.99 8.52 0.73
CA ALA A 274 -2.84 8.24 -0.42
C ALA A 274 -4.33 8.36 -0.09
N ALA A 275 -4.76 7.92 1.09
CA ALA A 275 -6.13 8.11 1.58
C ALA A 275 -6.49 9.59 1.69
N LEU A 276 -5.61 10.40 2.31
CA LEU A 276 -5.80 11.86 2.40
C LEU A 276 -5.83 12.51 1.02
N SER A 277 -5.08 11.99 0.05
CA SER A 277 -5.10 12.47 -1.34
C SER A 277 -6.47 12.28 -1.99
N ALA A 278 -7.11 11.13 -1.78
CA ALA A 278 -8.46 10.88 -2.29
C ALA A 278 -9.46 11.88 -1.70
N ILE A 279 -9.32 12.20 -0.42
CA ILE A 279 -10.17 13.19 0.26
C ILE A 279 -9.93 14.59 -0.29
N ALA A 280 -8.67 15.00 -0.44
CA ALA A 280 -8.30 16.31 -0.98
C ALA A 280 -8.85 16.51 -2.41
N VAL A 281 -8.78 15.46 -3.23
CA VAL A 281 -9.34 15.48 -4.61
C VAL A 281 -10.86 15.64 -4.57
N ALA A 282 -11.55 14.85 -3.76
CA ALA A 282 -13.01 14.90 -3.67
C ALA A 282 -13.53 16.23 -3.10
N ALA A 283 -12.79 16.84 -2.16
CA ALA A 283 -13.11 18.13 -1.56
C ALA A 283 -12.69 19.33 -2.43
N GLY A 284 -11.93 19.12 -3.51
CA GLY A 284 -11.35 20.20 -4.32
C GLY A 284 -10.30 21.03 -3.59
N ASP A 285 -9.69 20.51 -2.52
CA ASP A 285 -8.73 21.21 -1.68
C ASP A 285 -7.34 21.25 -2.36
N ARG A 286 -7.12 22.30 -3.17
CA ARG A 286 -5.86 22.47 -3.91
C ARG A 286 -4.62 22.68 -3.01
N PRO A 287 -4.66 23.43 -1.89
CA PRO A 287 -3.54 23.52 -0.96
C PRO A 287 -3.13 22.16 -0.38
N ALA A 288 -4.09 21.37 0.13
CA ALA A 288 -3.84 20.03 0.63
C ALA A 288 -3.31 19.11 -0.49
N ALA A 289 -3.91 19.17 -1.67
CA ALA A 289 -3.49 18.40 -2.84
C ALA A 289 -2.04 18.69 -3.23
N ARG A 290 -1.60 19.96 -3.20
CA ARG A 290 -0.21 20.36 -3.49
C ARG A 290 0.75 19.69 -2.50
N ARG A 291 0.49 19.87 -1.20
CA ARG A 291 1.34 19.30 -0.16
C ARG A 291 1.44 17.78 -0.24
N LEU A 292 0.31 17.09 -0.44
CA LEU A 292 0.26 15.63 -0.59
C LEU A 292 0.97 15.16 -1.86
N HIS A 293 0.82 15.89 -2.98
CA HIS A 293 1.54 15.58 -4.20
C HIS A 293 3.06 15.65 -4.00
N ASP A 294 3.56 16.74 -3.38
CA ASP A 294 5.00 16.93 -3.15
C ASP A 294 5.60 15.84 -2.25
N VAL A 295 4.83 15.40 -1.24
CA VAL A 295 5.23 14.33 -0.32
C VAL A 295 5.25 12.95 -1.02
N LEU A 296 4.29 12.67 -1.90
CA LEU A 296 4.12 11.36 -2.54
C LEU A 296 4.94 11.20 -3.82
N ALA A 297 5.23 12.28 -4.55
CA ALA A 297 5.88 12.23 -5.85
C ALA A 297 7.22 11.46 -5.88
N PRO A 298 8.10 11.53 -4.85
CA PRO A 298 9.33 10.74 -4.83
C PRO A 298 9.11 9.22 -4.90
N PHE A 299 7.95 8.76 -4.47
CA PHE A 299 7.57 7.33 -4.37
C PHE A 299 6.67 6.87 -5.52
N ALA A 300 6.49 7.66 -6.57
CA ALA A 300 5.58 7.38 -7.70
C ALA A 300 5.76 5.97 -8.31
N HIS A 301 6.97 5.42 -8.19
CA HIS A 301 7.35 4.10 -8.70
C HIS A 301 6.86 2.94 -7.84
N LEU A 302 6.34 3.20 -6.64
CA LEU A 302 5.88 2.18 -5.70
C LEU A 302 4.40 1.88 -5.84
N HIS A 303 4.01 0.78 -5.20
CA HIS A 303 2.62 0.40 -5.02
C HIS A 303 2.20 0.60 -3.55
N LEU A 304 0.94 0.93 -3.35
CA LEU A 304 0.34 1.08 -2.04
C LEU A 304 0.09 -0.32 -1.46
N THR A 305 0.86 -0.68 -0.46
CA THR A 305 0.79 -1.97 0.19
C THR A 305 1.02 -1.83 1.70
N GLY A 306 0.36 -2.68 2.46
CA GLY A 306 0.78 -3.06 3.80
C GLY A 306 1.43 -4.44 3.75
N PRO A 307 1.43 -5.20 4.85
CA PRO A 307 1.74 -6.63 4.82
C PRO A 307 0.85 -7.37 3.80
N SER A 308 1.33 -8.45 3.19
CA SER A 308 0.57 -9.22 2.18
C SER A 308 -0.73 -9.84 2.71
N THR A 309 -0.91 -9.82 4.02
CA THR A 309 -2.17 -10.11 4.72
C THR A 309 -3.20 -8.97 4.62
N THR A 310 -2.83 -7.81 4.08
CA THR A 310 -3.72 -6.66 3.85
C THR A 310 -4.00 -6.45 2.36
N PRO A 311 -5.13 -5.82 1.99
CA PRO A 311 -5.47 -5.53 0.61
C PRO A 311 -4.42 -4.67 -0.10
N TYR A 312 -4.16 -5.03 -1.35
CA TYR A 312 -3.38 -4.21 -2.25
C TYR A 312 -4.12 -2.90 -2.60
N GLY A 313 -3.45 -1.76 -2.41
CA GLY A 313 -4.02 -0.42 -2.58
C GLY A 313 -3.81 0.21 -3.96
N GLY A 314 -3.15 -0.50 -4.89
CA GLY A 314 -2.89 0.00 -6.24
C GLY A 314 -1.55 0.70 -6.44
N PRO A 315 -1.22 1.10 -7.68
CA PRO A 315 -0.02 1.89 -7.97
C PRO A 315 -0.17 3.31 -7.42
N LEU A 316 0.88 3.84 -6.78
CA LEU A 316 0.90 5.21 -6.25
C LEU A 316 0.76 6.28 -7.36
N ALA A 317 1.08 5.93 -8.59
CA ALA A 317 0.83 6.78 -9.74
C ALA A 317 -0.66 7.15 -9.90
N LEU A 318 -1.60 6.32 -9.44
CA LEU A 318 -3.04 6.61 -9.54
C LEU A 318 -3.49 7.82 -8.69
N PRO A 319 -3.22 7.89 -7.36
CA PRO A 319 -3.49 9.11 -6.60
C PRO A 319 -2.70 10.32 -7.11
N LEU A 320 -1.46 10.16 -7.58
CA LEU A 320 -0.69 11.26 -8.17
C LEU A 320 -1.33 11.81 -9.46
N ALA A 321 -1.91 10.94 -10.30
CA ALA A 321 -2.66 11.38 -11.47
C ALA A 321 -3.84 12.28 -11.08
N ARG A 322 -4.63 11.88 -10.06
CA ARG A 322 -5.79 12.65 -9.57
C ARG A 322 -5.38 13.97 -8.94
N LEU A 323 -4.31 13.97 -8.14
CA LEU A 323 -3.76 15.19 -7.53
C LEU A 323 -3.28 16.17 -8.61
N SER A 324 -2.51 15.69 -9.60
CA SER A 324 -2.03 16.51 -10.71
C SER A 324 -3.19 17.11 -11.52
N ALA A 325 -4.25 16.35 -11.78
CA ALA A 325 -5.44 16.83 -12.46
C ALA A 325 -6.13 17.94 -11.65
N LEU A 326 -6.35 17.76 -10.34
CA LEU A 326 -6.91 18.80 -9.47
C LEU A 326 -6.03 20.07 -9.47
N LEU A 327 -4.72 19.92 -9.50
CA LEU A 327 -3.77 21.03 -9.54
C LEU A 327 -3.70 21.73 -10.91
N GLY A 328 -4.29 21.17 -11.95
CA GLY A 328 -4.28 21.69 -13.31
C GLY A 328 -3.01 21.35 -14.08
N ASP A 329 -2.17 20.43 -13.59
CA ASP A 329 -1.02 19.91 -14.33
C ASP A 329 -1.44 18.67 -15.14
N GLU A 330 -2.07 18.94 -16.29
CA GLU A 330 -2.57 17.90 -17.20
C GLU A 330 -1.47 16.97 -17.71
N ARG A 331 -0.28 17.50 -17.96
CA ARG A 331 0.84 16.70 -18.45
C ARG A 331 1.26 15.66 -17.41
N SER A 332 1.40 16.06 -16.16
CA SER A 332 1.71 15.15 -15.07
C SER A 332 0.54 14.20 -14.79
N ALA A 333 -0.69 14.67 -14.82
CA ALA A 333 -1.88 13.85 -14.66
C ALA A 333 -1.93 12.71 -15.70
N GLN A 334 -1.73 13.05 -16.99
CA GLN A 334 -1.70 12.07 -18.06
C GLN A 334 -0.55 11.06 -17.92
N ARG A 335 0.66 11.52 -17.61
CA ARG A 335 1.82 10.62 -17.41
C ARG A 335 1.56 9.65 -16.28
N HIS A 336 1.10 10.15 -15.13
CA HIS A 336 0.80 9.31 -13.96
C HIS A 336 -0.38 8.35 -14.24
N ALA A 337 -1.39 8.77 -14.98
CA ALA A 337 -2.50 7.88 -15.35
C ALA A 337 -2.04 6.73 -16.25
N VAL A 338 -1.22 7.01 -17.27
CA VAL A 338 -0.64 5.97 -18.16
C VAL A 338 0.27 5.02 -17.36
N ASP A 339 1.14 5.56 -16.50
CA ASP A 339 1.99 4.75 -15.62
C ASP A 339 1.16 3.89 -14.67
N ALA A 340 0.06 4.44 -14.12
CA ALA A 340 -0.85 3.69 -13.25
C ALA A 340 -1.53 2.52 -13.97
N VAL A 341 -1.94 2.69 -15.23
CA VAL A 341 -2.49 1.59 -16.05
C VAL A 341 -1.45 0.50 -16.21
N ALA A 342 -0.25 0.86 -16.72
CA ALA A 342 0.80 -0.11 -16.99
C ALA A 342 1.21 -0.90 -15.73
N ARG A 343 1.35 -0.22 -14.58
CA ARG A 343 1.70 -0.85 -13.30
C ARG A 343 0.59 -1.74 -12.77
N ALA A 344 -0.67 -1.32 -12.89
CA ALA A 344 -1.80 -2.13 -12.46
C ALA A 344 -1.96 -3.40 -13.32
N GLU A 345 -1.77 -3.29 -14.64
CA GLU A 345 -1.76 -4.43 -15.56
C GLU A 345 -0.62 -5.40 -15.25
N ALA A 346 0.60 -4.89 -15.06
CA ALA A 346 1.77 -5.70 -14.70
C ALA A 346 1.55 -6.44 -13.37
N MET A 347 0.84 -5.84 -12.42
CA MET A 347 0.50 -6.46 -11.14
C MET A 347 -0.71 -7.42 -11.24
N GLY A 348 -1.44 -7.45 -12.35
CA GLY A 348 -2.66 -8.23 -12.51
C GLY A 348 -3.81 -7.70 -11.66
N ALA A 349 -3.95 -6.35 -11.58
CA ALA A 349 -4.94 -5.64 -10.77
C ALA A 349 -5.96 -4.91 -11.66
N PRO A 350 -6.91 -5.64 -12.30
CA PRO A 350 -7.76 -5.11 -13.36
C PRO A 350 -8.66 -3.96 -12.91
N TRP A 351 -9.10 -3.95 -11.65
CA TRP A 351 -9.90 -2.85 -11.12
C TRP A 351 -9.12 -1.52 -11.12
N PHE A 352 -7.86 -1.54 -10.71
CA PHE A 352 -7.01 -0.35 -10.71
C PHE A 352 -6.64 0.08 -12.13
N ALA A 353 -6.40 -0.86 -13.05
CA ALA A 353 -6.15 -0.58 -14.46
C ALA A 353 -7.36 0.12 -15.10
N ALA A 354 -8.56 -0.41 -14.89
CA ALA A 354 -9.80 0.21 -15.37
C ALA A 354 -10.03 1.61 -14.76
N THR A 355 -9.77 1.76 -13.46
CA THR A 355 -9.89 3.05 -12.76
C THR A 355 -8.91 4.09 -13.31
N ALA A 356 -7.66 3.72 -13.56
CA ALA A 356 -6.68 4.61 -14.18
C ALA A 356 -7.02 4.95 -15.63
N SER A 357 -7.52 3.97 -16.41
CA SER A 357 -7.94 4.17 -17.80
C SER A 357 -9.12 5.13 -17.91
N SER A 358 -10.05 5.14 -16.94
CA SER A 358 -11.16 6.09 -16.93
C SER A 358 -10.67 7.54 -16.80
N LEU A 359 -9.61 7.81 -16.03
CA LEU A 359 -9.03 9.15 -15.94
C LEU A 359 -8.50 9.65 -17.29
N ILE A 360 -7.93 8.76 -18.09
CA ILE A 360 -7.44 9.07 -19.45
C ILE A 360 -8.64 9.36 -20.36
N ALA A 361 -9.68 8.54 -20.29
CA ALA A 361 -10.88 8.69 -21.10
C ALA A 361 -11.66 9.96 -20.77
N ASP A 362 -11.82 10.30 -19.49
CA ASP A 362 -12.55 11.48 -19.03
C ASP A 362 -11.82 12.77 -19.46
N SER A 363 -10.49 12.81 -19.31
CA SER A 363 -9.69 13.92 -19.82
C SER A 363 -9.82 14.11 -21.35
N SER A 364 -10.15 13.06 -22.08
CA SER A 364 -10.38 13.13 -23.53
C SER A 364 -11.81 13.56 -23.87
N ARG A 365 -12.81 13.18 -23.06
CA ARG A 365 -14.22 13.53 -23.24
C ARG A 365 -14.50 15.01 -22.99
N ASP A 366 -13.80 15.63 -22.05
CA ASP A 366 -13.96 17.06 -21.74
C ASP A 366 -13.68 17.97 -22.95
N LEU A 367 -12.96 17.47 -23.93
CA LEU A 367 -12.66 18.19 -25.17
C LEU A 367 -13.39 17.61 -26.41
N ALA A 368 -14.53 16.94 -26.24
CA ALA A 368 -15.37 16.56 -27.37
C ALA A 368 -15.81 17.83 -28.15
N PRO A 369 -15.71 17.85 -29.50
CA PRO A 369 -15.71 16.75 -30.47
C PRO A 369 -14.30 16.28 -30.92
N LEU A 370 -13.24 16.61 -30.23
CA LEU A 370 -11.88 16.25 -30.61
C LEU A 370 -11.57 14.75 -30.36
N SER A 371 -10.79 14.16 -31.26
CA SER A 371 -10.18 12.84 -30.96
C SER A 371 -9.15 12.97 -29.82
N ALA A 372 -8.78 11.86 -29.18
CA ALA A 372 -7.79 11.85 -28.09
C ALA A 372 -6.49 12.58 -28.49
N ARG A 373 -6.00 12.35 -29.72
CA ARG A 373 -4.77 12.98 -30.22
C ARG A 373 -4.94 14.46 -30.52
N GLU A 374 -6.08 14.87 -31.07
CA GLU A 374 -6.41 16.28 -31.29
C GLU A 374 -6.60 17.02 -29.96
N ALA A 375 -7.21 16.38 -28.97
CA ALA A 375 -7.36 16.94 -27.63
C ALA A 375 -6.00 17.16 -26.95
N GLU A 376 -5.05 16.23 -27.11
CA GLU A 376 -3.67 16.35 -26.60
C GLU A 376 -2.94 17.54 -27.25
N VAL A 377 -3.02 17.66 -28.59
CA VAL A 377 -2.45 18.78 -29.34
C VAL A 377 -3.13 20.10 -28.93
N ALA A 378 -4.47 20.12 -28.78
CA ALA A 378 -5.22 21.31 -28.39
C ALA A 378 -4.83 21.82 -26.99
N ARG A 379 -4.58 20.90 -26.03
CA ARG A 379 -4.09 21.27 -24.68
C ARG A 379 -2.71 21.89 -24.74
N MET A 380 -1.79 21.35 -25.54
CA MET A 380 -0.44 21.90 -25.71
C MET A 380 -0.48 23.27 -26.42
N VAL A 381 -1.39 23.46 -27.36
CA VAL A 381 -1.66 24.76 -27.98
C VAL A 381 -2.14 25.75 -26.91
N ALA A 382 -3.02 25.37 -26.01
CA ALA A 382 -3.50 26.23 -24.93
C ALA A 382 -2.40 26.57 -23.89
N GLN A 383 -1.38 25.75 -23.78
CA GLN A 383 -0.17 26.03 -22.99
C GLN A 383 0.84 26.95 -23.69
N GLY A 384 0.58 27.34 -24.93
CA GLY A 384 1.44 28.24 -25.69
C GLY A 384 2.61 27.56 -26.42
N LEU A 385 2.69 26.22 -26.45
CA LEU A 385 3.77 25.48 -27.13
C LEU A 385 3.72 25.69 -28.64
N THR A 386 4.87 25.76 -29.30
CA THR A 386 4.96 25.79 -30.78
C THR A 386 4.69 24.40 -31.39
N ASN A 387 4.46 24.33 -32.72
CA ASN A 387 4.28 23.03 -33.38
C ASN A 387 5.53 22.16 -33.25
N ARG A 388 6.70 22.75 -33.21
CA ARG A 388 7.98 22.06 -32.99
C ARG A 388 8.04 21.47 -31.58
N ASP A 389 7.73 22.27 -30.55
CA ASP A 389 7.72 21.77 -29.16
C ASP A 389 6.70 20.64 -28.97
N ILE A 390 5.55 20.74 -29.63
CA ILE A 390 4.51 19.71 -29.61
C ILE A 390 4.99 18.43 -30.34
N ALA A 391 5.67 18.60 -31.49
CA ALA A 391 6.21 17.49 -32.25
C ALA A 391 7.27 16.73 -31.43
N ASP A 392 8.20 17.45 -30.79
CA ASP A 392 9.21 16.88 -29.94
C ASP A 392 8.58 16.17 -28.71
N ALA A 393 7.60 16.81 -28.07
CA ALA A 393 6.93 16.24 -26.89
C ALA A 393 6.09 14.98 -27.19
N LEU A 394 5.54 14.86 -28.42
CA LEU A 394 4.65 13.78 -28.83
C LEU A 394 5.34 12.75 -29.74
N PHE A 395 6.62 12.90 -30.00
CA PHE A 395 7.41 12.07 -30.94
C PHE A 395 6.78 12.01 -32.33
N LEU A 396 6.34 13.19 -32.83
CA LEU A 396 5.71 13.37 -34.15
C LEU A 396 6.57 14.24 -35.05
N SER A 397 6.22 14.29 -36.35
CA SER A 397 6.73 15.36 -37.24
C SER A 397 5.94 16.65 -37.03
N GLU A 398 6.57 17.82 -37.23
CA GLU A 398 5.87 19.11 -37.20
C GLU A 398 4.69 19.14 -38.18
N ARG A 399 4.82 18.51 -39.34
CA ARG A 399 3.75 18.37 -40.35
C ARG A 399 2.55 17.59 -39.80
N THR A 400 2.79 16.56 -39.00
CA THR A 400 1.71 15.79 -38.34
C THR A 400 0.98 16.66 -37.30
N VAL A 401 1.73 17.46 -36.53
CA VAL A 401 1.15 18.40 -35.58
C VAL A 401 0.34 19.47 -36.29
N GLU A 402 0.82 20.04 -37.41
CA GLU A 402 0.06 21.00 -38.22
C GLU A 402 -1.26 20.40 -38.73
N GLN A 403 -1.25 19.13 -39.12
CA GLN A 403 -2.47 18.43 -39.55
C GLN A 403 -3.48 18.30 -38.38
N HIS A 404 -3.02 17.93 -37.20
CA HIS A 404 -3.85 17.87 -36.00
C HIS A 404 -4.41 19.25 -35.62
N VAL A 405 -3.59 20.30 -35.64
CA VAL A 405 -4.03 21.68 -35.38
C VAL A 405 -5.10 22.10 -36.39
N ARG A 406 -4.90 21.85 -37.69
CA ARG A 406 -5.86 22.15 -38.73
C ARG A 406 -7.19 21.41 -38.53
N SER A 407 -7.14 20.11 -38.22
CA SER A 407 -8.33 19.31 -37.93
C SER A 407 -9.06 19.84 -36.69
N THR A 408 -8.30 20.21 -35.63
CA THR A 408 -8.85 20.81 -34.42
C THR A 408 -9.56 22.13 -34.69
N LEU A 409 -8.95 23.04 -35.46
CA LEU A 409 -9.56 24.30 -35.87
C LEU A 409 -10.91 24.06 -36.57
N HIS A 410 -10.95 23.09 -37.48
CA HIS A 410 -12.17 22.74 -38.21
C HIS A 410 -13.26 22.14 -37.31
N LYS A 411 -12.88 21.21 -36.42
CA LYS A 411 -13.85 20.53 -35.52
C LYS A 411 -14.43 21.47 -34.47
N LEU A 412 -13.66 22.46 -34.03
CA LEU A 412 -14.08 23.43 -33.02
C LEU A 412 -14.74 24.67 -33.62
N ASP A 413 -14.75 24.79 -34.95
CA ASP A 413 -15.21 25.97 -35.69
C ASP A 413 -14.53 27.27 -35.21
N VAL A 414 -13.22 27.23 -34.98
CA VAL A 414 -12.42 28.38 -34.55
C VAL A 414 -11.42 28.78 -35.63
N LYS A 415 -11.18 30.10 -35.76
CA LYS A 415 -10.44 30.69 -36.90
C LYS A 415 -8.92 30.56 -36.78
N ASN A 416 -8.38 30.43 -35.58
CA ASN A 416 -6.93 30.45 -35.35
C ASN A 416 -6.53 29.72 -34.08
N ARG A 417 -5.23 29.59 -33.90
CA ARG A 417 -4.61 28.92 -32.75
C ARG A 417 -5.04 29.51 -31.39
N ALA A 418 -5.21 30.84 -31.31
CA ALA A 418 -5.70 31.48 -30.08
C ALA A 418 -7.16 31.07 -29.79
N GLY A 419 -7.98 30.83 -30.82
CA GLY A 419 -9.33 30.29 -30.67
C GLY A 419 -9.33 28.89 -30.03
N ILE A 420 -8.39 28.02 -30.42
CA ILE A 420 -8.23 26.70 -29.75
C ILE A 420 -7.91 26.90 -28.27
N ALA A 421 -6.95 27.77 -27.95
CA ALA A 421 -6.55 28.05 -26.57
C ALA A 421 -7.73 28.58 -25.72
N THR A 422 -8.48 29.55 -26.26
CA THR A 422 -9.67 30.10 -25.59
C THR A 422 -10.72 29.03 -25.36
N TRP A 423 -11.00 28.20 -26.37
CA TRP A 423 -12.00 27.13 -26.26
C TRP A 423 -11.63 26.10 -25.23
N VAL A 424 -10.36 25.65 -25.20
CA VAL A 424 -9.86 24.70 -24.20
C VAL A 424 -9.96 25.29 -22.80
N THR A 425 -9.63 26.58 -22.62
CA THR A 425 -9.68 27.26 -21.32
C THR A 425 -11.13 27.41 -20.84
N ALA A 426 -12.07 27.75 -21.73
CA ALA A 426 -13.48 27.91 -21.40
C ALA A 426 -14.17 26.58 -21.00
N LYS A 427 -13.71 25.44 -21.53
CA LYS A 427 -14.20 24.10 -21.13
C LYS A 427 -13.70 23.67 -19.75
N ARG A 428 -12.71 24.34 -19.21
CA ARG A 428 -12.06 24.04 -17.91
C ARG A 428 -12.58 24.92 -16.76
N SER A 429 -13.36 25.94 -17.08
CA SER A 429 -14.04 26.83 -16.12
C SER A 429 -15.43 26.30 -15.81
#